data_dd2041210e9ff7da1b0ee40ceb3dbf7b
#
_entry.id   dd2041210e9ff7da1b0ee40ceb3dbf7b
#
_cell.length_a   1.000
_cell.length_b   1.000
_cell.length_c   1.000
_cell.angle_alpha   90.00
_cell.angle_beta   90.00
_cell.angle_gamma   90.00
#
_symmetry.space_group_name_H-M   'P 1'
#
loop_
_entity.id
_entity.type
_entity.pdbx_description
1 polymer ?
#
loop_
_entity_poly.entity_id
_entity_poly.type
_entity_poly.pdbx_seq_one_letter_code
_entity_poly.pdbx_strand_id
1 'polypeptide(L)'
;YGLGQHQADEWDYNGRDEELYQYNTKISVPFVVSSKGYGLLWDSYSLCRWGDPREYAQLGEVFTLYDSEGVEGALSGRYEAADGTVLERRETALDQEYLIAPELSRVNGAPDFAFDGSRVSFDGCLEARESGEYRFLLYYAGYMRVWLDGREVVPEIWRTAWNPNSRKFSAELEQGQRSRLHIEWIPDGNVSYCGLRCLSPRPEEEKCRMSWWGEMQDQVDYWFIGGGNADGVVSGYRRLTGKAPIMPKWVMGYWQSRERYTSQEELLSVLKGFRSRHIPLD
;
A
#
# COMPACT_ATOMS: atom_id res chain seq x y z
N TYR A 1 -3.92 -17.22 -6.03
CA TYR A 1 -2.80 -17.15 -5.07
C TYR A 1 -1.52 -16.81 -5.81
N GLY A 2 -0.46 -16.39 -5.09
CA GLY A 2 0.86 -16.11 -5.68
C GLY A 2 1.26 -14.64 -5.53
N LEU A 3 1.93 -14.08 -6.55
CA LEU A 3 2.42 -12.70 -6.67
C LEU A 3 3.56 -12.32 -5.71
N GLY A 4 4.00 -13.23 -4.85
CA GLY A 4 5.07 -12.98 -3.88
C GLY A 4 4.56 -12.78 -2.46
N GLN A 5 5.23 -11.91 -1.71
CA GLN A 5 4.89 -11.59 -0.32
C GLN A 5 4.71 -10.08 -0.17
N HIS A 6 3.47 -9.66 0.02
CA HIS A 6 3.06 -8.27 0.16
C HIS A 6 2.55 -8.02 1.58
N GLN A 7 2.61 -6.78 2.03
CA GLN A 7 2.06 -6.35 3.32
C GLN A 7 0.58 -5.93 3.20
N ALA A 8 -0.16 -6.69 2.39
CA ALA A 8 -1.60 -6.59 2.28
C ALA A 8 -2.18 -7.91 2.81
N ASP A 9 -3.26 -7.87 3.55
CA ASP A 9 -3.91 -9.07 4.09
C ASP A 9 -4.71 -9.82 3.01
N GLU A 10 -4.17 -9.90 1.80
CA GLU A 10 -4.80 -10.53 0.65
C GLU A 10 -4.13 -11.86 0.31
N TRP A 11 -4.92 -12.91 0.25
CA TRP A 11 -4.51 -14.25 -0.15
C TRP A 11 -5.09 -14.64 -1.51
N ASP A 12 -6.29 -14.16 -1.81
CA ASP A 12 -6.98 -14.41 -3.06
C ASP A 12 -6.96 -13.15 -3.94
N TYR A 13 -6.18 -13.22 -5.00
CA TYR A 13 -6.05 -12.12 -5.97
C TYR A 13 -7.07 -12.18 -7.11
N ASN A 14 -8.12 -12.99 -6.99
CA ASN A 14 -9.21 -12.96 -7.95
C ASN A 14 -10.05 -11.68 -7.76
N GLY A 15 -10.14 -10.86 -8.82
CA GLY A 15 -10.78 -9.55 -8.74
C GLY A 15 -9.99 -8.48 -7.98
N ARG A 16 -8.76 -8.77 -7.55
CA ARG A 16 -7.87 -7.83 -6.85
C ARG A 16 -6.75 -7.38 -7.77
N ASP A 17 -6.19 -6.23 -7.46
CA ASP A 17 -5.03 -5.66 -8.16
C ASP A 17 -3.81 -5.62 -7.26
N GLU A 18 -2.63 -5.76 -7.85
CA GLU A 18 -1.36 -5.65 -7.15
C GLU A 18 -0.28 -5.08 -8.07
N GLU A 19 0.52 -4.16 -7.53
CA GLU A 19 1.68 -3.62 -8.20
C GLU A 19 2.93 -4.43 -7.79
N LEU A 20 3.62 -4.95 -8.80
CA LEU A 20 4.72 -5.90 -8.62
C LEU A 20 6.05 -5.20 -8.86
N TYR A 21 6.56 -4.57 -7.83
CA TYR A 21 7.96 -4.14 -7.77
C TYR A 21 8.52 -4.45 -6.38
N GLN A 22 9.81 -4.58 -6.30
CA GLN A 22 10.48 -5.08 -5.12
C GLN A 22 11.17 -3.96 -4.37
N TYR A 23 10.85 -3.84 -3.08
CA TYR A 23 11.50 -2.89 -2.18
C TYR A 23 11.52 -3.45 -0.76
N ASN A 24 12.00 -2.67 0.21
CA ASN A 24 12.08 -3.09 1.60
C ASN A 24 10.73 -3.61 2.12
N THR A 25 10.73 -4.82 2.68
CA THR A 25 9.56 -5.54 3.22
C THR A 25 8.56 -6.08 2.18
N LYS A 26 8.82 -5.94 0.88
CA LYS A 26 7.97 -6.47 -0.18
C LYS A 26 8.77 -7.36 -1.12
N ILE A 27 8.29 -8.56 -1.39
CA ILE A 27 8.83 -9.50 -2.38
C ILE A 27 7.79 -9.66 -3.47
N SER A 28 8.15 -9.34 -4.70
CA SER A 28 7.28 -9.49 -5.86
C SER A 28 7.73 -10.64 -6.73
N VAL A 29 6.80 -11.54 -7.05
CA VAL A 29 7.01 -12.67 -7.95
C VAL A 29 5.88 -12.66 -8.97
N PRO A 30 6.12 -12.43 -10.26
CA PRO A 30 5.06 -12.33 -11.26
C PRO A 30 4.52 -13.71 -11.66
N PHE A 31 4.05 -14.45 -10.66
CA PHE A 31 3.54 -15.81 -10.79
C PHE A 31 2.24 -15.98 -10.00
N VAL A 32 1.20 -16.40 -10.68
CA VAL A 32 -0.10 -16.72 -10.07
C VAL A 32 -0.39 -18.20 -10.15
N VAL A 33 -1.06 -18.71 -9.12
CA VAL A 33 -1.54 -20.09 -9.02
C VAL A 33 -3.04 -20.07 -8.91
N SER A 34 -3.71 -20.73 -9.84
CA SER A 34 -5.16 -20.90 -9.84
C SER A 34 -5.57 -22.14 -9.08
N SER A 35 -6.69 -22.05 -8.32
CA SER A 35 -7.36 -23.20 -7.72
C SER A 35 -7.85 -24.23 -8.75
N LYS A 36 -7.87 -23.86 -10.04
CA LYS A 36 -8.17 -24.77 -11.16
C LYS A 36 -6.99 -25.65 -11.57
N GLY A 37 -5.86 -25.63 -10.83
CA GLY A 37 -4.71 -26.51 -11.05
C GLY A 37 -3.77 -26.06 -12.17
N TYR A 38 -3.69 -24.75 -12.44
CA TYR A 38 -2.69 -24.20 -13.35
C TYR A 38 -1.99 -22.98 -12.73
N GLY A 39 -0.84 -22.64 -13.25
CA GLY A 39 -0.11 -21.41 -12.94
C GLY A 39 0.20 -20.61 -14.18
N LEU A 40 0.41 -19.31 -13.99
CA LEU A 40 0.85 -18.40 -15.04
C LEU A 40 2.02 -17.59 -14.50
N LEU A 41 3.19 -17.75 -15.13
CA LEU A 41 4.38 -16.92 -14.89
C LEU A 41 4.46 -15.87 -15.99
N TRP A 42 4.46 -14.60 -15.57
CA TRP A 42 4.71 -13.47 -16.45
C TRP A 42 6.21 -13.17 -16.45
N ASP A 43 6.88 -13.44 -17.57
CA ASP A 43 8.34 -13.32 -17.66
C ASP A 43 8.73 -11.90 -18.08
N SER A 44 8.89 -11.05 -17.08
CA SER A 44 9.22 -9.64 -17.29
C SER A 44 10.12 -9.12 -16.18
N TYR A 45 11.07 -8.26 -16.55
CA TYR A 45 11.93 -7.51 -15.63
C TYR A 45 11.43 -6.08 -15.38
N SER A 46 10.32 -5.70 -16.01
CA SER A 46 9.70 -4.38 -15.86
C SER A 46 8.87 -4.29 -14.59
N LEU A 47 8.54 -3.07 -14.18
CA LEU A 47 7.42 -2.82 -13.27
C LEU A 47 6.17 -3.44 -13.88
N CYS A 48 5.53 -4.32 -13.14
CA CYS A 48 4.34 -5.03 -13.58
C CYS A 48 3.16 -4.75 -12.65
N ARG A 49 1.95 -4.88 -13.20
CA ARG A 49 0.70 -4.86 -12.43
C ARG A 49 -0.13 -6.08 -12.77
N TRP A 50 -0.78 -6.61 -11.77
CA TRP A 50 -1.78 -7.67 -11.88
C TRP A 50 -3.14 -7.14 -11.57
N GLY A 51 -4.14 -7.56 -12.31
CA GLY A 51 -5.54 -7.37 -11.95
C GLY A 51 -6.25 -6.28 -12.73
N ASP A 52 -6.76 -5.27 -12.05
CA ASP A 52 -7.44 -4.13 -12.66
C ASP A 52 -6.40 -3.16 -13.25
N PRO A 53 -6.41 -2.89 -14.56
CA PRO A 53 -5.44 -2.00 -15.17
C PRO A 53 -5.76 -0.51 -14.97
N ARG A 54 -6.93 -0.17 -14.39
CA ARG A 54 -7.33 1.22 -14.19
C ARG A 54 -6.46 1.88 -13.12
N GLU A 55 -6.20 3.15 -13.31
CA GLU A 55 -5.53 3.97 -12.30
C GLU A 55 -6.52 4.36 -11.19
N TYR A 56 -6.05 4.35 -9.94
CA TYR A 56 -6.81 4.88 -8.82
C TYR A 56 -6.94 6.41 -8.95
N ALA A 57 -8.17 6.89 -9.06
CA ALA A 57 -8.48 8.29 -9.24
C ALA A 57 -8.67 9.03 -7.91
N GLN A 58 -8.62 10.34 -7.94
CA GLN A 58 -8.95 11.17 -6.78
C GLN A 58 -10.41 10.99 -6.38
N LEU A 59 -10.72 11.13 -5.09
CA LEU A 59 -12.08 10.94 -4.58
C LEU A 59 -13.11 11.82 -5.32
N GLY A 60 -12.78 13.07 -5.60
CA GLY A 60 -13.68 14.01 -6.30
C GLY A 60 -13.95 13.65 -7.77
N GLU A 61 -13.12 12.80 -8.39
CA GLU A 61 -13.35 12.29 -9.73
C GLU A 61 -14.37 11.13 -9.72
N VAL A 62 -14.41 10.36 -8.62
CA VAL A 62 -15.21 9.14 -8.47
C VAL A 62 -16.54 9.43 -7.75
N PHE A 63 -16.51 10.31 -6.76
CA PHE A 63 -17.66 10.68 -5.93
C PHE A 63 -18.04 12.15 -6.09
N THR A 64 -19.25 12.52 -5.70
CA THR A 64 -19.58 13.88 -5.32
C THR A 64 -19.24 14.03 -3.84
N LEU A 65 -18.35 14.97 -3.52
CA LEU A 65 -17.88 15.20 -2.16
C LEU A 65 -18.75 16.23 -1.44
N TYR A 66 -18.96 16.04 -0.15
CA TYR A 66 -19.61 17.01 0.74
C TYR A 66 -18.77 17.17 1.99
N ASP A 67 -18.59 18.40 2.45
CA ASP A 67 -17.89 18.68 3.70
C ASP A 67 -18.75 18.35 4.93
N SER A 68 -18.23 18.56 6.14
CA SER A 68 -18.93 18.28 7.40
C SER A 68 -20.20 19.11 7.60
N GLU A 69 -20.34 20.23 6.89
CA GLU A 69 -21.53 21.09 6.89
C GLU A 69 -22.55 20.73 5.79
N GLY A 70 -22.18 19.77 4.93
CA GLY A 70 -23.00 19.31 3.81
C GLY A 70 -22.85 20.16 2.54
N VAL A 71 -21.82 21.01 2.44
CA VAL A 71 -21.55 21.83 1.26
C VAL A 71 -20.77 21.00 0.24
N GLU A 72 -21.28 20.96 -0.99
CA GLU A 72 -20.69 20.18 -2.08
C GLU A 72 -19.32 20.68 -2.52
N GLY A 73 -18.48 19.77 -3.01
CA GLY A 73 -17.24 20.01 -3.75
C GLY A 73 -15.96 19.70 -3.00
N ALA A 74 -16.02 19.38 -1.70
CA ALA A 74 -14.80 19.08 -0.92
C ALA A 74 -15.15 18.28 0.35
N LEU A 75 -14.13 17.77 1.04
CA LEU A 75 -14.19 17.31 2.42
C LEU A 75 -13.70 18.43 3.36
N SER A 76 -14.04 18.38 4.64
CA SER A 76 -13.46 19.22 5.67
C SER A 76 -12.14 18.62 6.11
N GLY A 77 -11.06 19.42 6.12
CA GLY A 77 -9.77 19.09 6.71
C GLY A 77 -9.52 19.97 7.94
N ARG A 78 -9.22 19.35 9.08
CA ARG A 78 -8.82 20.02 10.32
C ARG A 78 -7.40 19.60 10.69
N TYR A 79 -6.53 20.57 10.78
CA TYR A 79 -5.12 20.40 11.12
C TYR A 79 -4.86 21.10 12.46
N GLU A 80 -4.40 20.37 13.44
CA GLU A 80 -4.11 20.87 14.78
C GLU A 80 -2.62 20.68 15.06
N ALA A 81 -1.87 21.78 15.12
CA ALA A 81 -0.45 21.78 15.41
C ALA A 81 -0.16 21.49 16.88
N ALA A 82 1.07 21.10 17.21
CA ALA A 82 1.50 20.79 18.59
C ALA A 82 1.34 21.96 19.57
N ASP A 83 1.38 23.21 19.09
CA ASP A 83 1.17 24.43 19.87
C ASP A 83 -0.30 24.79 20.06
N GLY A 84 -1.23 24.00 19.53
CA GLY A 84 -2.66 24.22 19.57
C GLY A 84 -3.21 25.12 18.45
N THR A 85 -2.38 25.56 17.52
CA THR A 85 -2.83 26.28 16.32
C THR A 85 -3.71 25.35 15.48
N VAL A 86 -4.90 25.83 15.09
CA VAL A 86 -5.85 25.07 14.28
C VAL A 86 -6.00 25.73 12.92
N LEU A 87 -5.87 24.92 11.86
CA LEU A 87 -6.16 25.29 10.50
C LEU A 87 -7.32 24.43 9.99
N GLU A 88 -8.38 25.07 9.53
CA GLU A 88 -9.53 24.42 8.90
C GLU A 88 -9.54 24.74 7.40
N ARG A 89 -9.78 23.71 6.58
CA ARG A 89 -9.74 23.82 5.13
C ARG A 89 -10.79 22.96 4.48
N ARG A 90 -11.13 23.32 3.24
CA ARG A 90 -11.89 22.47 2.34
C ARG A 90 -10.91 21.74 1.40
N GLU A 91 -10.93 20.41 1.47
CA GLU A 91 -10.03 19.55 0.71
C GLU A 91 -10.75 18.92 -0.48
N THR A 92 -10.40 19.34 -1.69
CA THR A 92 -10.96 18.78 -2.92
C THR A 92 -10.34 17.44 -3.31
N ALA A 93 -9.16 17.14 -2.75
CA ALA A 93 -8.42 15.91 -2.90
C ALA A 93 -7.69 15.57 -1.60
N LEU A 94 -7.57 14.30 -1.28
CA LEU A 94 -6.69 13.81 -0.21
C LEU A 94 -5.42 13.28 -0.88
N ASP A 95 -4.45 14.13 -1.05
CA ASP A 95 -3.20 13.85 -1.77
C ASP A 95 -2.04 14.62 -1.13
N GLN A 96 -1.84 14.38 0.16
CA GLN A 96 -0.70 14.86 0.92
C GLN A 96 0.42 13.82 0.79
N GLU A 97 0.90 13.66 -0.45
CA GLU A 97 1.76 12.55 -0.81
C GLU A 97 3.22 12.72 -0.34
N TYR A 98 3.65 13.97 -0.18
CA TYR A 98 5.01 14.27 0.29
C TYR A 98 5.03 15.54 1.14
N LEU A 99 5.10 15.38 2.45
CA LEU A 99 5.08 16.47 3.40
C LEU A 99 6.48 16.73 3.96
N ILE A 100 7.20 17.63 3.31
CA ILE A 100 8.32 18.36 3.94
C ILE A 100 7.79 19.74 4.28
N ALA A 101 7.98 20.21 5.51
CA ALA A 101 7.37 21.42 6.02
C ALA A 101 7.43 22.65 5.06
N PRO A 102 8.55 22.94 4.35
CA PRO A 102 8.59 24.04 3.38
C PRO A 102 7.70 23.79 2.15
N GLU A 103 7.65 22.58 1.65
CA GLU A 103 6.81 22.19 0.50
C GLU A 103 5.34 22.21 0.88
N LEU A 104 5.01 21.75 2.06
CA LEU A 104 3.67 21.80 2.59
C LEU A 104 3.15 23.22 2.67
N SER A 105 3.94 24.15 3.20
CA SER A 105 3.60 25.56 3.27
C SER A 105 3.23 26.12 1.90
N ARG A 106 3.94 25.70 0.86
CA ARG A 106 3.67 26.13 -0.53
C ARG A 106 2.43 25.47 -1.12
N VAL A 107 2.32 24.15 -0.96
CA VAL A 107 1.23 23.37 -1.56
C VAL A 107 -0.11 23.66 -0.90
N ASN A 108 -0.12 23.80 0.41
CA ASN A 108 -1.37 23.94 1.17
C ASN A 108 -1.72 25.38 1.55
N GLY A 109 -0.90 26.38 1.18
CA GLY A 109 -1.16 27.77 1.52
C GLY A 109 -1.15 28.06 3.03
N ALA A 110 -0.41 27.27 3.81
CA ALA A 110 -0.28 27.37 5.25
C ALA A 110 1.21 27.54 5.64
N PRO A 111 1.85 28.67 5.32
CA PRO A 111 3.31 28.83 5.43
C PRO A 111 3.86 28.68 6.85
N ASP A 112 3.05 28.89 7.86
CA ASP A 112 3.46 28.86 9.26
C ASP A 112 2.99 27.59 10.01
N PHE A 113 2.35 26.65 9.32
CA PHE A 113 1.84 25.43 9.95
C PHE A 113 2.91 24.35 10.06
N ALA A 114 3.27 23.94 11.28
CA ALA A 114 4.22 22.86 11.53
C ALA A 114 3.49 21.50 11.65
N PHE A 115 3.94 20.53 10.86
CA PHE A 115 3.37 19.17 10.88
C PHE A 115 3.96 18.27 11.96
N ASP A 116 5.15 18.55 12.45
CA ASP A 116 5.74 17.78 13.54
C ASP A 116 4.88 17.88 14.81
N GLY A 117 4.45 16.72 15.31
CA GLY A 117 3.55 16.62 16.46
C GLY A 117 2.10 17.06 16.20
N SER A 118 1.71 17.31 14.95
CA SER A 118 0.35 17.68 14.59
C SER A 118 -0.60 16.49 14.58
N ARG A 119 -1.90 16.81 14.62
CA ARG A 119 -3.01 15.87 14.36
C ARG A 119 -3.86 16.41 13.22
N VAL A 120 -4.22 15.54 12.32
CA VAL A 120 -5.04 15.89 11.15
C VAL A 120 -6.26 15.00 11.12
N SER A 121 -7.41 15.58 10.80
CA SER A 121 -8.62 14.82 10.50
C SER A 121 -9.26 15.30 9.21
N PHE A 122 -9.88 14.35 8.50
CA PHE A 122 -10.71 14.66 7.35
C PHE A 122 -12.10 14.12 7.59
N ASP A 123 -13.11 14.95 7.35
CA ASP A 123 -14.51 14.65 7.60
C ASP A 123 -15.40 15.07 6.44
N GLY A 124 -16.41 14.27 6.14
CA GLY A 124 -17.40 14.61 5.13
C GLY A 124 -18.17 13.41 4.61
N CYS A 125 -18.81 13.57 3.47
CA CYS A 125 -19.55 12.50 2.82
C CYS A 125 -19.09 12.28 1.38
N LEU A 126 -19.13 11.02 0.97
CA LEU A 126 -18.92 10.56 -0.39
C LEU A 126 -20.28 10.13 -0.96
N GLU A 127 -20.79 10.82 -1.98
CA GLU A 127 -22.00 10.39 -2.67
C GLU A 127 -21.61 9.54 -3.88
N ALA A 128 -22.07 8.30 -3.89
CA ALA A 128 -21.78 7.33 -4.93
C ALA A 128 -22.51 7.70 -6.24
N ARG A 129 -21.76 7.77 -7.35
CA ARG A 129 -22.31 8.09 -8.67
C ARG A 129 -22.93 6.88 -9.37
N GLU A 130 -22.59 5.68 -8.95
CA GLU A 130 -23.10 4.41 -9.48
C GLU A 130 -23.14 3.35 -8.36
N SER A 131 -23.92 2.29 -8.54
CA SER A 131 -23.99 1.20 -7.56
C SER A 131 -22.90 0.18 -7.82
N GLY A 132 -22.29 -0.37 -6.74
CA GLY A 132 -21.33 -1.46 -6.80
C GLY A 132 -20.15 -1.34 -5.84
N GLU A 133 -19.15 -2.20 -6.04
CA GLU A 133 -17.94 -2.23 -5.21
C GLU A 133 -16.97 -1.09 -5.59
N TYR A 134 -16.79 -0.17 -4.67
CA TYR A 134 -15.75 0.86 -4.72
C TYR A 134 -14.51 0.33 -4.01
N ARG A 135 -13.32 0.48 -4.63
CA ARG A 135 -12.06 0.02 -4.07
C ARG A 135 -11.16 1.20 -3.77
N PHE A 136 -10.79 1.34 -2.51
CA PHE A 136 -9.98 2.44 -2.00
C PHE A 136 -8.52 2.01 -1.85
N LEU A 137 -7.63 2.95 -2.14
CA LEU A 137 -6.18 2.86 -1.92
C LEU A 137 -5.77 4.01 -1.01
N LEU A 138 -5.43 3.69 0.23
CA LEU A 138 -4.81 4.60 1.19
C LEU A 138 -3.30 4.45 1.11
N TYR A 139 -2.59 5.52 0.76
CA TYR A 139 -1.13 5.62 0.83
C TYR A 139 -0.75 6.50 2.01
N TYR A 140 0.11 6.01 2.91
CA TYR A 140 0.29 6.67 4.20
C TYR A 140 1.68 6.48 4.81
N ALA A 141 2.08 7.48 5.63
CA ALA A 141 3.07 7.40 6.68
C ALA A 141 2.56 8.13 7.92
N GLY A 142 3.01 7.74 9.10
CA GLY A 142 2.43 8.15 10.37
C GLY A 142 1.35 7.18 10.86
N TYR A 143 0.60 7.58 11.87
CA TYR A 143 -0.55 6.81 12.37
C TYR A 143 -1.79 7.17 11.59
N MET A 144 -2.53 6.15 11.16
CA MET A 144 -3.76 6.32 10.38
C MET A 144 -4.87 5.46 10.93
N ARG A 145 -6.10 6.01 10.89
CA ARG A 145 -7.36 5.28 11.08
C ARG A 145 -8.39 5.80 10.09
N VAL A 146 -9.23 4.93 9.57
CA VAL A 146 -10.29 5.31 8.62
C VAL A 146 -11.60 4.66 8.99
N TRP A 147 -12.66 5.45 9.01
CA TRP A 147 -14.05 4.98 9.19
C TRP A 147 -14.89 5.34 7.97
N LEU A 148 -15.76 4.43 7.60
CA LEU A 148 -16.78 4.64 6.59
C LEU A 148 -18.14 4.24 7.21
N ASP A 149 -19.09 5.16 7.23
CA ASP A 149 -20.41 5.01 7.89
C ASP A 149 -20.32 4.55 9.35
N GLY A 150 -19.32 5.05 10.07
CA GLY A 150 -19.06 4.71 11.47
C GLY A 150 -18.41 3.34 11.70
N ARG A 151 -18.21 2.54 10.64
CA ARG A 151 -17.45 1.30 10.69
C ARG A 151 -15.96 1.61 10.48
N GLU A 152 -15.11 1.16 11.36
CA GLU A 152 -13.66 1.22 11.17
C GLU A 152 -13.24 0.26 10.05
N VAL A 153 -12.86 0.83 8.89
CA VAL A 153 -12.42 0.07 7.70
C VAL A 153 -10.89 -0.08 7.64
N VAL A 154 -10.17 0.84 8.27
CA VAL A 154 -8.73 0.73 8.51
C VAL A 154 -8.52 0.97 10.00
N PRO A 155 -8.20 -0.08 10.79
CA PRO A 155 -7.84 0.07 12.20
C PRO A 155 -6.53 0.84 12.34
N GLU A 156 -6.19 1.24 13.55
CA GLU A 156 -4.94 1.98 13.77
C GLU A 156 -3.74 1.23 13.18
N ILE A 157 -3.09 1.88 12.24
CA ILE A 157 -1.88 1.40 11.56
C ILE A 157 -0.82 2.49 11.62
N TRP A 158 0.44 2.07 11.60
CA TRP A 158 1.57 2.98 11.59
C TRP A 158 2.63 2.58 10.56
N ARG A 159 3.20 3.59 9.91
CA ARG A 159 4.39 3.46 9.06
C ARG A 159 5.29 4.67 9.19
N THR A 160 6.58 4.41 9.13
CA THR A 160 7.57 5.49 9.03
C THR A 160 7.57 6.12 7.64
N ALA A 161 7.87 7.41 7.56
CA ALA A 161 8.01 8.13 6.29
C ALA A 161 9.13 7.57 5.39
N TRP A 162 10.13 6.90 5.96
CA TRP A 162 11.20 6.24 5.20
C TRP A 162 10.76 4.97 4.48
N ASN A 163 9.65 4.39 4.87
CA ASN A 163 9.08 3.18 4.28
C ASN A 163 7.54 3.26 4.32
N PRO A 164 6.97 4.20 3.55
CA PRO A 164 5.52 4.35 3.50
C PRO A 164 4.87 3.08 2.93
N ASN A 165 3.60 2.90 3.20
CA ASN A 165 2.85 1.74 2.72
C ASN A 165 1.49 2.17 2.19
N SER A 166 0.86 1.25 1.46
CA SER A 166 -0.52 1.38 1.04
C SER A 166 -1.40 0.35 1.74
N ARG A 167 -2.63 0.74 2.02
CA ARG A 167 -3.69 -0.14 2.52
C ARG A 167 -4.89 -0.05 1.58
N LYS A 168 -5.40 -1.20 1.17
CA LYS A 168 -6.60 -1.28 0.36
C LYS A 168 -7.78 -1.70 1.20
N PHE A 169 -8.95 -1.14 0.91
CA PHE A 169 -10.23 -1.58 1.44
C PHE A 169 -11.32 -1.36 0.40
N SER A 170 -12.47 -1.99 0.56
CA SER A 170 -13.59 -1.82 -0.36
C SER A 170 -14.92 -1.61 0.38
N ALA A 171 -15.86 -1.00 -0.33
CA ALA A 171 -17.23 -0.81 0.13
C ALA A 171 -18.21 -1.00 -1.02
N GLU A 172 -19.31 -1.72 -0.76
CA GLU A 172 -20.47 -1.77 -1.65
C GLU A 172 -21.34 -0.56 -1.35
N LEU A 173 -21.59 0.28 -2.36
CA LEU A 173 -22.41 1.48 -2.25
C LEU A 173 -23.48 1.48 -3.32
N GLU A 174 -24.62 2.11 -3.01
CA GLU A 174 -25.71 2.31 -3.95
C GLU A 174 -25.62 3.72 -4.57
N GLN A 175 -26.03 3.86 -5.83
CA GLN A 175 -26.08 5.15 -6.51
C GLN A 175 -26.88 6.18 -5.68
N GLY A 176 -26.32 7.34 -5.46
CA GLY A 176 -26.89 8.41 -4.64
C GLY A 176 -26.74 8.21 -3.13
N GLN A 177 -26.20 7.07 -2.68
CA GLN A 177 -25.88 6.87 -1.27
C GLN A 177 -24.79 7.85 -0.85
N ARG A 178 -25.00 8.54 0.27
CA ARG A 178 -24.01 9.38 0.94
C ARG A 178 -23.41 8.62 2.11
N SER A 179 -22.18 8.21 1.95
CA SER A 179 -21.42 7.51 2.99
C SER A 179 -20.51 8.48 3.72
N ARG A 180 -20.60 8.49 5.05
CA ARG A 180 -19.76 9.35 5.89
C ARG A 180 -18.35 8.80 5.96
N LEU A 181 -17.36 9.59 5.52
CA LEU A 181 -15.94 9.33 5.65
C LEU A 181 -15.38 10.12 6.84
N HIS A 182 -14.61 9.44 7.69
CA HIS A 182 -13.79 10.06 8.73
C HIS A 182 -12.39 9.45 8.70
N ILE A 183 -11.36 10.29 8.71
CA ILE A 183 -9.95 9.88 8.73
C ILE A 183 -9.26 10.61 9.86
N GLU A 184 -8.51 9.87 10.67
CA GLU A 184 -7.54 10.43 11.62
C GLU A 184 -6.13 10.13 11.13
N TRP A 185 -5.28 11.15 11.14
CA TRP A 185 -3.89 11.03 10.74
C TRP A 185 -2.97 11.80 11.69
N ILE A 186 -1.94 11.12 12.18
CA ILE A 186 -0.85 11.74 12.94
C ILE A 186 0.40 11.59 12.09
N PRO A 187 0.90 12.67 11.46
CA PRO A 187 2.10 12.65 10.64
C PRO A 187 3.33 12.11 11.35
N ASP A 188 4.24 11.46 10.61
CA ASP A 188 5.52 10.98 11.13
C ASP A 188 6.58 12.10 11.00
N GLY A 189 6.44 13.13 11.82
CA GLY A 189 7.26 14.34 11.75
C GLY A 189 6.92 15.24 10.56
N ASN A 190 7.92 16.00 10.08
CA ASN A 190 7.75 16.95 8.98
C ASN A 190 7.78 16.30 7.57
N VAL A 191 8.13 15.02 7.48
CA VAL A 191 8.06 14.22 6.24
C VAL A 191 7.04 13.13 6.46
N SER A 192 5.94 13.21 5.77
CA SER A 192 4.87 12.23 5.92
C SER A 192 4.00 12.16 4.66
N TYR A 193 3.04 11.24 4.62
CA TYR A 193 2.21 10.99 3.46
C TYR A 193 0.78 10.69 3.91
N CYS A 194 -0.20 11.21 3.18
CA CYS A 194 -1.59 10.85 3.33
C CYS A 194 -2.30 11.06 2.00
N GLY A 195 -2.59 9.97 1.30
CA GLY A 195 -3.36 10.00 0.05
C GLY A 195 -4.46 8.96 0.08
N LEU A 196 -5.66 9.31 -0.35
CA LEU A 196 -6.77 8.38 -0.51
C LEU A 196 -7.34 8.52 -1.91
N ARG A 197 -7.24 7.43 -2.67
CA ARG A 197 -7.74 7.33 -4.04
C ARG A 197 -8.75 6.19 -4.14
N CYS A 198 -9.50 6.14 -5.22
CA CYS A 198 -10.56 5.15 -5.39
C CYS A 198 -10.68 4.69 -6.84
N LEU A 199 -11.05 3.42 -7.02
CA LEU A 199 -11.61 2.89 -8.26
C LEU A 199 -13.12 2.81 -8.15
N SER A 200 -13.82 3.33 -9.15
CA SER A 200 -15.27 3.13 -9.31
C SER A 200 -15.60 1.65 -9.57
N PRO A 201 -16.85 1.23 -9.40
CA PRO A 201 -17.28 -0.12 -9.70
C PRO A 201 -16.86 -0.58 -11.10
N ARG A 202 -16.58 -1.86 -11.26
CA ARG A 202 -16.36 -2.48 -12.56
C ARG A 202 -17.70 -2.96 -13.14
N PRO A 203 -17.89 -2.82 -14.46
CA PRO A 203 -19.00 -3.49 -15.13
C PRO A 203 -18.99 -5.00 -14.85
N GLU A 204 -20.17 -5.61 -14.72
CA GLU A 204 -20.31 -7.03 -14.33
C GLU A 204 -19.55 -7.97 -15.27
N GLU A 205 -19.55 -7.67 -16.57
CA GLU A 205 -18.82 -8.43 -17.59
C GLU A 205 -17.29 -8.35 -17.48
N GLU A 206 -16.79 -7.37 -16.73
CA GLU A 206 -15.34 -7.16 -16.53
C GLU A 206 -14.84 -7.65 -15.18
N LYS A 207 -15.71 -7.93 -14.21
CA LYS A 207 -15.32 -8.32 -12.85
C LYS A 207 -14.38 -9.54 -12.80
N CYS A 208 -14.56 -10.49 -13.73
CA CYS A 208 -13.73 -11.69 -13.83
C CYS A 208 -12.52 -11.55 -14.76
N ARG A 209 -12.31 -10.39 -15.37
CA ARG A 209 -11.16 -10.16 -16.25
C ARG A 209 -9.98 -9.69 -15.43
N MET A 210 -8.92 -10.48 -15.47
CA MET A 210 -7.63 -10.15 -14.85
C MET A 210 -6.63 -9.84 -15.95
N SER A 211 -5.85 -8.78 -15.74
CA SER A 211 -4.86 -8.33 -16.70
C SER A 211 -3.45 -8.42 -16.13
N TRP A 212 -2.48 -8.68 -17.01
CA TRP A 212 -1.09 -8.38 -16.77
C TRP A 212 -0.71 -7.10 -17.52
N TRP A 213 -0.03 -6.21 -16.86
CA TRP A 213 0.49 -4.99 -17.45
C TRP A 213 1.98 -4.86 -17.09
N GLY A 214 2.79 -4.42 -18.03
CA GLY A 214 4.20 -4.10 -17.82
C GLY A 214 4.53 -2.74 -18.43
N GLU A 215 5.32 -1.95 -17.72
CA GLU A 215 5.64 -0.57 -18.10
C GLU A 215 6.52 -0.50 -19.37
N MET A 216 7.56 -1.32 -19.40
CA MET A 216 8.50 -1.41 -20.53
C MET A 216 8.80 -2.86 -20.87
N GLN A 217 8.34 -3.32 -22.02
CA GLN A 217 8.54 -4.68 -22.48
C GLN A 217 8.72 -4.70 -23.99
N ASP A 218 9.71 -5.43 -24.47
CA ASP A 218 9.94 -5.63 -25.90
C ASP A 218 8.94 -6.62 -26.51
N GLN A 219 8.38 -7.50 -25.66
CA GLN A 219 7.44 -8.54 -26.07
C GLN A 219 6.57 -8.97 -24.92
N VAL A 220 5.45 -9.61 -25.23
CA VAL A 220 4.63 -10.35 -24.26
C VAL A 220 5.22 -11.74 -24.11
N ASP A 221 5.77 -12.03 -22.93
CA ASP A 221 6.34 -13.33 -22.59
C ASP A 221 5.70 -13.90 -21.32
N TYR A 222 5.18 -15.11 -21.42
CA TYR A 222 4.58 -15.79 -20.28
C TYR A 222 4.64 -17.32 -20.44
N TRP A 223 4.60 -17.99 -19.29
CA TRP A 223 4.58 -19.45 -19.21
C TRP A 223 3.30 -19.93 -18.57
N PHE A 224 2.55 -20.75 -19.29
CA PHE A 224 1.41 -21.47 -18.74
C PHE A 224 1.85 -22.83 -18.21
N ILE A 225 1.56 -23.11 -16.94
CA ILE A 225 1.97 -24.31 -16.24
C ILE A 225 0.72 -25.12 -15.87
N GLY A 226 0.42 -26.15 -16.63
CA GLY A 226 -0.63 -27.12 -16.33
C GLY A 226 -0.12 -28.16 -15.32
N GLY A 227 -0.48 -28.03 -14.04
CA GLY A 227 0.00 -28.92 -12.96
C GLY A 227 -1.06 -29.88 -12.42
N GLY A 228 -2.33 -29.63 -12.72
CA GLY A 228 -3.46 -30.40 -12.21
C GLY A 228 -3.79 -30.15 -10.72
N ASN A 229 -2.79 -29.81 -9.92
CA ASN A 229 -2.90 -29.40 -8.51
C ASN A 229 -1.76 -28.46 -8.14
N ALA A 230 -1.77 -27.93 -6.91
CA ALA A 230 -0.77 -26.95 -6.46
C ALA A 230 0.67 -27.51 -6.51
N ASP A 231 0.89 -28.74 -6.12
CA ASP A 231 2.22 -29.36 -6.12
C ASP A 231 2.77 -29.50 -7.55
N GLY A 232 1.93 -29.90 -8.50
CA GLY A 232 2.28 -29.98 -9.92
C GLY A 232 2.61 -28.62 -10.51
N VAL A 233 1.84 -27.59 -10.16
CA VAL A 233 2.07 -26.20 -10.58
C VAL A 233 3.40 -25.66 -10.04
N VAL A 234 3.65 -25.83 -8.72
CA VAL A 234 4.92 -25.42 -8.09
C VAL A 234 6.10 -26.18 -8.66
N SER A 235 5.94 -27.50 -8.92
CA SER A 235 6.96 -28.30 -9.57
C SER A 235 7.30 -27.80 -10.97
N GLY A 236 6.28 -27.43 -11.75
CA GLY A 236 6.46 -26.81 -13.08
C GLY A 236 7.18 -25.46 -13.01
N TYR A 237 6.76 -24.61 -12.08
CA TYR A 237 7.43 -23.33 -11.84
C TYR A 237 8.93 -23.52 -11.53
N ARG A 238 9.26 -24.48 -10.66
CA ARG A 238 10.66 -24.77 -10.29
C ARG A 238 11.49 -25.40 -11.42
N ARG A 239 10.85 -25.98 -12.43
CA ARG A 239 11.57 -26.39 -13.65
C ARG A 239 12.03 -25.21 -14.49
N LEU A 240 11.24 -24.14 -14.50
CA LEU A 240 11.56 -22.90 -15.24
C LEU A 240 12.57 -22.04 -14.47
N THR A 241 12.36 -21.85 -13.17
CA THR A 241 13.12 -20.90 -12.34
C THR A 241 14.28 -21.52 -11.57
N GLY A 242 14.43 -22.85 -11.62
CA GLY A 242 15.43 -23.60 -10.87
C GLY A 242 14.93 -24.05 -9.48
N LYS A 243 15.70 -24.94 -8.88
CA LYS A 243 15.41 -25.47 -7.55
C LYS A 243 15.83 -24.49 -6.47
N ALA A 244 14.98 -24.26 -5.49
CA ALA A 244 15.37 -23.55 -4.28
C ALA A 244 16.49 -24.33 -3.57
N PRO A 245 17.60 -23.67 -3.20
CA PRO A 245 18.66 -24.33 -2.42
C PRO A 245 18.17 -24.66 -1.01
N ILE A 246 18.69 -25.75 -0.46
CA ILE A 246 18.55 -26.01 0.98
C ILE A 246 19.53 -25.08 1.69
N MET A 247 18.98 -24.16 2.48
CA MET A 247 19.80 -23.23 3.22
C MET A 247 20.59 -23.95 4.34
N PRO A 248 21.85 -23.59 4.58
CA PRO A 248 22.60 -24.14 5.69
C PRO A 248 21.98 -23.72 7.03
N LYS A 249 22.16 -24.56 8.06
CA LYS A 249 21.52 -24.38 9.37
C LYS A 249 21.80 -23.02 10.01
N TRP A 250 23.00 -22.47 9.84
CA TRP A 250 23.41 -21.19 10.40
C TRP A 250 22.59 -19.99 9.85
N VAL A 251 21.98 -20.10 8.67
CA VAL A 251 21.09 -19.04 8.14
C VAL A 251 19.88 -18.82 9.04
N MET A 252 19.45 -19.84 9.78
CA MET A 252 18.33 -19.78 10.72
C MET A 252 18.74 -19.29 12.12
N GLY A 253 20.02 -18.97 12.32
CA GLY A 253 20.54 -18.48 13.59
C GLY A 253 20.42 -16.96 13.73
N TYR A 254 21.12 -16.43 14.74
CA TYR A 254 21.08 -15.01 15.02
C TYR A 254 22.03 -14.20 14.12
N TRP A 255 21.45 -13.23 13.42
CA TRP A 255 22.18 -12.27 12.58
C TRP A 255 22.21 -10.91 13.25
N GLN A 256 23.38 -10.50 13.71
CA GLN A 256 23.56 -9.15 14.25
C GLN A 256 23.60 -8.14 13.12
N SER A 257 22.66 -7.21 13.14
CA SER A 257 22.63 -6.10 12.20
C SER A 257 22.41 -4.77 12.91
N ARG A 258 22.79 -3.69 12.26
CA ARG A 258 22.44 -2.31 12.59
C ARG A 258 22.41 -1.51 11.28
N GLU A 259 21.91 -0.30 11.32
CA GLU A 259 21.74 0.54 10.14
C GLU A 259 23.00 0.60 9.29
N ARG A 260 24.16 0.78 9.97
CA ARG A 260 25.47 0.55 9.35
C ARG A 260 26.57 0.38 10.38
N TYR A 261 27.56 -0.38 9.99
CA TYR A 261 28.90 -0.39 10.59
C TYR A 261 29.79 0.49 9.72
N THR A 262 30.48 1.46 10.33
CA THR A 262 31.25 2.48 9.61
C THR A 262 32.65 2.02 9.20
N SER A 263 33.16 0.98 9.86
CA SER A 263 34.50 0.42 9.57
C SER A 263 34.55 -1.09 9.83
N GLN A 264 35.55 -1.72 9.26
CA GLN A 264 35.89 -3.12 9.54
C GLN A 264 36.24 -3.34 11.02
N GLU A 265 36.98 -2.41 11.64
CA GLU A 265 37.34 -2.50 13.04
C GLU A 265 36.11 -2.50 13.95
N GLU A 266 35.13 -1.64 13.65
CA GLU A 266 33.87 -1.60 14.39
C GLU A 266 33.11 -2.93 14.27
N LEU A 267 32.97 -3.48 13.07
CA LEU A 267 32.31 -4.77 12.85
C LEU A 267 33.01 -5.89 13.61
N LEU A 268 34.31 -5.98 13.50
CA LEU A 268 35.12 -6.98 14.23
C LEU A 268 35.05 -6.81 15.75
N SER A 269 34.99 -5.56 16.24
CA SER A 269 34.83 -5.26 17.67
C SER A 269 33.49 -5.80 18.18
N VAL A 270 32.41 -5.60 17.45
CA VAL A 270 31.06 -6.14 17.79
C VAL A 270 31.10 -7.66 17.82
N LEU A 271 31.65 -8.31 16.79
CA LEU A 271 31.78 -9.77 16.74
C LEU A 271 32.57 -10.32 17.93
N LYS A 272 33.74 -9.71 18.25
CA LYS A 272 34.57 -10.08 19.41
C LYS A 272 33.82 -9.87 20.73
N GLY A 273 33.01 -8.80 20.81
CA GLY A 273 32.15 -8.50 21.95
C GLY A 273 31.11 -9.59 22.23
N PHE A 274 30.43 -10.11 21.18
CA PHE A 274 29.52 -11.24 21.29
C PHE A 274 30.27 -12.51 21.76
N ARG A 275 31.40 -12.85 21.10
CA ARG A 275 32.15 -14.06 21.41
C ARG A 275 32.73 -14.04 22.83
N SER A 276 33.28 -12.91 23.31
CA SER A 276 33.83 -12.80 24.66
C SER A 276 32.78 -12.91 25.77
N ARG A 277 31.51 -12.63 25.46
CA ARG A 277 30.38 -12.76 26.38
C ARG A 277 29.62 -14.08 26.24
N HIS A 278 30.15 -14.98 25.42
CA HIS A 278 29.50 -16.27 25.09
C HIS A 278 28.06 -16.14 24.55
N ILE A 279 27.75 -15.02 23.85
CA ILE A 279 26.48 -14.84 23.19
C ILE A 279 26.58 -15.52 21.82
N PRO A 280 25.67 -16.46 21.50
CA PRO A 280 25.65 -17.12 20.21
C PRO A 280 25.44 -16.12 19.06
N LEU A 281 26.17 -16.32 17.98
CA LEU A 281 26.10 -15.52 16.75
C LEU A 281 26.50 -16.43 15.59
N ASP A 282 25.70 -16.44 14.52
CA ASP A 282 25.90 -17.20 13.29
C ASP A 282 26.35 -16.31 12.12
#